data_6a7d70ee6d46c47b08c95e7a9ebd7a63
#
_entry.id   6a7d70ee6d46c47b08c95e7a9ebd7a63
#
_cell.length_a   1.000
_cell.length_b   1.000
_cell.length_c   1.000
_cell.angle_alpha   90.00
_cell.angle_beta   90.00
_cell.angle_gamma   90.00
#
_symmetry.space_group_name_H-M   'P 1'
#
loop_
_entity.id
_entity.type
_entity.pdbx_description
1 polymer ?
#
loop_
_entity_poly.entity_id
_entity_poly.type
_entity_poly.pdbx_seq_one_letter_code
_entity_poly.pdbx_strand_id
1 'polypeptide(L)'
;MLIAVNAGNSRVLLGGYEEDGQVFSASIATEPKLTRDDYACKLQQVLLLYGVNVRRIHGGIVSSVVPSMVGVLEGALRLLGIRDVIEVSSGVKTGLNIRSEQPRQVGSDRVAAAVAARAKGKLPCVAVTLGTATTFTALDQSGALVGSAITAGVQLSL
;
A
#
# COMPACT_ATOMS: atom_id res chain seq x y z
N MET A 1 -7.78 14.90 5.02
CA MET A 1 -7.59 13.79 4.06
C MET A 1 -6.24 13.11 4.29
N LEU A 2 -6.19 11.80 4.20
CA LEU A 2 -4.96 10.99 4.12
C LEU A 2 -4.81 10.47 2.69
N ILE A 3 -3.55 10.30 2.24
CA ILE A 3 -3.26 9.66 0.95
C ILE A 3 -2.53 8.34 1.20
N ALA A 4 -2.99 7.27 0.54
CA ALA A 4 -2.32 5.98 0.52
C ALA A 4 -1.75 5.72 -0.88
N VAL A 5 -0.48 5.30 -0.93
CA VAL A 5 0.23 4.94 -2.15
C VAL A 5 0.76 3.52 -2.01
N ASN A 6 0.33 2.63 -2.88
CA ASN A 6 0.81 1.25 -2.91
C ASN A 6 1.46 0.93 -4.25
N ALA A 7 2.77 0.76 -4.26
CA ALA A 7 3.53 0.43 -5.45
C ALA A 7 3.74 -1.09 -5.58
N GLY A 8 3.02 -1.67 -6.53
CA GLY A 8 3.25 -3.03 -7.03
C GLY A 8 4.28 -3.05 -8.17
N ASN A 9 4.60 -4.24 -8.67
CA ASN A 9 5.53 -4.39 -9.81
C ASN A 9 5.01 -3.76 -11.11
N SER A 10 3.70 -3.73 -11.32
CA SER A 10 3.09 -3.25 -12.57
C SER A 10 2.34 -1.93 -12.40
N ARG A 11 1.77 -1.68 -11.24
CA ARG A 11 0.93 -0.50 -10.97
C ARG A 11 1.22 0.12 -9.63
N VAL A 12 1.19 1.45 -9.60
CA VAL A 12 1.11 2.25 -8.38
C VAL A 12 -0.36 2.63 -8.19
N LEU A 13 -0.94 2.18 -7.08
CA LEU A 13 -2.31 2.50 -6.69
C LEU A 13 -2.29 3.69 -5.73
N LEU A 14 -3.21 4.61 -5.92
CA LEU A 14 -3.41 5.77 -5.05
C LEU A 14 -4.83 5.77 -4.50
N GLY A 15 -4.96 6.13 -3.24
CA GLY A 15 -6.28 6.33 -2.63
C GLY A 15 -6.28 7.52 -1.69
N GLY A 16 -7.30 8.34 -1.79
CA GLY A 16 -7.56 9.41 -0.81
C GLY A 16 -8.64 8.97 0.17
N TYR A 17 -8.44 9.27 1.45
CA TYR A 17 -9.33 8.86 2.53
C TYR A 17 -9.67 10.04 3.44
N GLU A 18 -10.94 10.19 3.76
CA GLU A 18 -11.47 11.06 4.83
C GLU A 18 -12.19 10.20 5.89
N GLU A 19 -12.77 10.82 6.91
CA GLU A 19 -13.46 10.10 8.00
C GLU A 19 -14.58 9.19 7.48
N ASP A 20 -15.29 9.65 6.45
CA ASP A 20 -16.41 8.92 5.83
C ASP A 20 -15.96 7.80 4.87
N GLY A 21 -14.65 7.63 4.66
CA GLY A 21 -14.11 6.56 3.83
C GLY A 21 -13.27 7.02 2.65
N GLN A 22 -13.24 6.19 1.60
CA GLN A 22 -12.43 6.45 0.41
C GLN A 22 -13.09 7.50 -0.49
N VAL A 23 -12.36 8.61 -0.74
CA VAL A 23 -12.81 9.72 -1.58
C VAL A 23 -12.50 9.46 -3.06
N PHE A 24 -11.32 8.91 -3.35
CA PHE A 24 -10.94 8.53 -4.70
C PHE A 24 -10.02 7.32 -4.72
N SER A 25 -9.95 6.67 -5.87
CA SER A 25 -8.97 5.62 -6.18
C SER A 25 -8.46 5.83 -7.59
N ALA A 26 -7.13 5.74 -7.76
CA ALA A 26 -6.46 5.90 -9.03
C ALA A 26 -5.35 4.88 -9.20
N SER A 27 -4.93 4.66 -10.44
CA SER A 27 -3.86 3.73 -10.79
C SER A 27 -3.02 4.31 -11.90
N ILE A 28 -1.69 4.30 -11.71
CA ILE A 28 -0.71 4.65 -12.74
C ILE A 28 0.27 3.49 -12.95
N ALA A 29 0.99 3.49 -14.07
CA ALA A 29 2.02 2.47 -14.31
C ALA A 29 3.17 2.60 -13.32
N THR A 30 3.73 1.45 -12.91
CA THR A 30 4.96 1.42 -12.14
C THR A 30 6.15 1.63 -13.08
N GLU A 31 6.94 2.65 -12.82
CA GLU A 31 8.13 3.00 -13.58
C GLU A 31 9.32 3.23 -12.63
N PRO A 32 10.08 2.17 -12.28
CA PRO A 32 11.13 2.24 -11.25
C PRO A 32 12.31 3.15 -11.61
N LYS A 33 12.42 3.57 -12.86
CA LYS A 33 13.49 4.47 -13.34
C LYS A 33 13.17 5.95 -13.15
N LEU A 34 11.93 6.29 -12.85
CA LEU A 34 11.51 7.67 -12.63
C LEU A 34 12.06 8.20 -11.30
N THR A 35 12.36 9.50 -11.32
CA THR A 35 12.80 10.23 -10.14
C THR A 35 11.63 10.61 -9.23
N ARG A 36 11.94 11.12 -8.04
CA ARG A 36 10.93 11.67 -7.13
C ARG A 36 10.16 12.85 -7.75
N ASP A 37 10.85 13.65 -8.59
CA ASP A 37 10.24 14.82 -9.23
C ASP A 37 9.25 14.39 -10.30
N ASP A 38 9.57 13.36 -11.09
CA ASP A 38 8.67 12.76 -12.06
C ASP A 38 7.41 12.21 -11.38
N TYR A 39 7.60 11.47 -10.27
CA TYR A 39 6.46 10.95 -9.50
C TYR A 39 5.66 12.07 -8.84
N ALA A 40 6.29 13.13 -8.34
CA ALA A 40 5.57 14.28 -7.80
C ALA A 40 4.65 14.90 -8.86
N CYS A 41 5.14 15.10 -10.09
CA CYS A 41 4.33 15.58 -11.21
C CYS A 41 3.16 14.64 -11.52
N LYS A 42 3.42 13.32 -11.62
CA LYS A 42 2.37 12.32 -11.88
C LYS A 42 1.30 12.31 -10.78
N LEU A 43 1.74 12.32 -9.52
CA LEU A 43 0.83 12.33 -8.37
C LEU A 43 -0.01 13.61 -8.34
N GLN A 44 0.62 14.77 -8.60
CA GLN A 44 -0.09 16.04 -8.67
C GLN A 44 -1.15 16.06 -9.77
N GLN A 45 -0.83 15.53 -10.96
CA GLN A 45 -1.78 15.40 -12.06
C GLN A 45 -2.98 14.52 -11.68
N VAL A 46 -2.73 13.38 -11.02
CA VAL A 46 -3.81 12.50 -10.52
C VAL A 46 -4.69 13.24 -9.53
N LEU A 47 -4.10 13.92 -8.54
CA LEU A 47 -4.87 14.68 -7.54
C LEU A 47 -5.73 15.74 -8.21
N LEU A 48 -5.19 16.43 -9.22
CA LEU A 48 -5.91 17.45 -9.98
C LEU A 48 -7.09 16.86 -10.76
N LEU A 49 -6.89 15.71 -11.41
CA LEU A 49 -7.97 15.00 -12.15
C LEU A 49 -9.13 14.60 -11.24
N TYR A 50 -8.86 14.29 -9.98
CA TYR A 50 -9.89 13.95 -9.00
C TYR A 50 -10.40 15.18 -8.19
N GLY A 51 -9.97 16.39 -8.56
CA GLY A 51 -10.38 17.63 -7.87
C GLY A 51 -9.84 17.75 -6.44
N VAL A 52 -8.78 17.03 -6.12
CA VAL A 52 -8.20 17.00 -4.77
C VAL A 52 -7.19 18.12 -4.61
N ASN A 53 -7.45 19.03 -3.67
CA ASN A 53 -6.48 20.04 -3.29
C ASN A 53 -5.41 19.41 -2.36
N VAL A 54 -4.15 19.42 -2.80
CA VAL A 54 -3.04 18.85 -2.05
C VAL A 54 -2.89 19.44 -0.64
N ARG A 55 -3.28 20.71 -0.44
CA ARG A 55 -3.24 21.38 0.86
C ARG A 55 -4.20 20.78 1.90
N ARG A 56 -5.18 20.01 1.47
CA ARG A 56 -6.10 19.26 2.36
C ARG A 56 -5.52 17.92 2.81
N ILE A 57 -4.40 17.49 2.23
CA ILE A 57 -3.73 16.24 2.58
C ILE A 57 -2.74 16.53 3.72
N HIS A 58 -3.02 16.00 4.90
CA HIS A 58 -2.20 16.22 6.10
C HIS A 58 -1.31 15.02 6.45
N GLY A 59 -1.44 13.89 5.74
CA GLY A 59 -0.57 12.74 5.93
C GLY A 59 -0.64 11.76 4.77
N GLY A 60 0.41 10.95 4.65
CA GLY A 60 0.54 9.93 3.62
C GLY A 60 1.02 8.59 4.19
N ILE A 61 0.64 7.52 3.54
CA ILE A 61 1.16 6.19 3.81
C ILE A 61 1.64 5.56 2.50
N VAL A 62 2.85 5.01 2.53
CA VAL A 62 3.48 4.37 1.36
C VAL A 62 3.72 2.91 1.66
N SER A 63 3.29 2.04 0.75
CA SER A 63 3.60 0.62 0.71
C SER A 63 4.23 0.30 -0.64
N SER A 64 5.29 -0.49 -0.67
CA SER A 64 5.90 -0.89 -1.94
C SER A 64 6.50 -2.29 -1.85
N VAL A 65 6.28 -3.10 -2.89
CA VAL A 65 6.99 -4.36 -3.12
C VAL A 65 8.24 -4.15 -4.01
N VAL A 66 8.48 -2.91 -4.45
CA VAL A 66 9.66 -2.48 -5.21
C VAL A 66 10.52 -1.60 -4.29
N PRO A 67 11.59 -2.13 -3.67
CA PRO A 67 12.33 -1.42 -2.62
C PRO A 67 12.87 -0.05 -3.04
N SER A 68 13.33 0.08 -4.29
CA SER A 68 13.86 1.34 -4.82
C SER A 68 12.83 2.46 -4.91
N MET A 69 11.55 2.14 -4.93
CA MET A 69 10.48 3.14 -5.09
C MET A 69 10.03 3.77 -3.78
N VAL A 70 10.29 3.18 -2.63
CA VAL A 70 9.85 3.71 -1.33
C VAL A 70 10.34 5.15 -1.15
N GLY A 71 11.65 5.37 -1.17
CA GLY A 71 12.24 6.69 -0.99
C GLY A 71 11.84 7.69 -2.10
N VAL A 72 11.63 7.19 -3.33
CA VAL A 72 11.16 8.02 -4.45
C VAL A 72 9.74 8.53 -4.20
N LEU A 73 8.82 7.64 -3.80
CA LEU A 73 7.42 7.99 -3.53
C LEU A 73 7.28 8.88 -2.28
N GLU A 74 8.02 8.58 -1.21
CA GLU A 74 8.08 9.46 -0.04
C GLU A 74 8.58 10.85 -0.40
N GLY A 75 9.69 10.93 -1.17
CA GLY A 75 10.22 12.19 -1.65
C GLY A 75 9.23 12.96 -2.51
N ALA A 76 8.49 12.27 -3.39
CA ALA A 76 7.45 12.86 -4.22
C ALA A 76 6.31 13.46 -3.37
N LEU A 77 5.83 12.72 -2.37
CA LEU A 77 4.79 13.23 -1.45
C LEU A 77 5.27 14.46 -0.67
N ARG A 78 6.53 14.45 -0.20
CA ARG A 78 7.13 15.59 0.50
C ARG A 78 7.28 16.82 -0.40
N LEU A 79 7.63 16.65 -1.68
CA LEU A 79 7.66 17.74 -2.66
C LEU A 79 6.28 18.36 -2.87
N LEU A 80 5.21 17.57 -2.77
CA LEU A 80 3.84 18.05 -2.80
C LEU A 80 3.39 18.74 -1.50
N GLY A 81 4.26 18.81 -0.49
CA GLY A 81 3.98 19.44 0.81
C GLY A 81 3.41 18.50 1.86
N ILE A 82 3.28 17.20 1.56
CA ILE A 82 2.81 16.18 2.52
C ILE A 82 4.01 15.70 3.32
N ARG A 83 4.16 16.20 4.55
CA ARG A 83 5.36 15.97 5.37
C ARG A 83 5.28 14.71 6.21
N ASP A 84 4.11 14.38 6.73
CA ASP A 84 3.87 13.21 7.58
C ASP A 84 3.61 12.00 6.70
N VAL A 85 4.69 11.30 6.31
CA VAL A 85 4.62 10.10 5.48
C VAL A 85 5.15 8.91 6.27
N ILE A 86 4.34 7.85 6.32
CA ILE A 86 4.67 6.58 6.99
C ILE A 86 4.90 5.50 5.93
N GLU A 87 6.05 4.83 5.99
CA GLU A 87 6.31 3.62 5.21
C GLU A 87 5.67 2.40 5.90
N VAL A 88 4.93 1.60 5.15
CA VAL A 88 4.42 0.30 5.64
C VAL A 88 5.52 -0.76 5.51
N SER A 89 5.93 -1.31 6.62
CA SER A 89 6.87 -2.44 6.68
C SER A 89 6.54 -3.36 7.84
N SER A 90 7.15 -4.53 7.87
CA SER A 90 7.00 -5.48 8.99
C SER A 90 7.54 -4.96 10.32
N GLY A 91 8.34 -3.88 10.29
CA GLY A 91 8.89 -3.22 11.48
C GLY A 91 8.04 -2.08 12.04
N VAL A 92 7.04 -1.61 11.30
CA VAL A 92 6.17 -0.52 11.74
C VAL A 92 5.13 -1.04 12.73
N LYS A 93 4.87 -0.27 13.78
CA LYS A 93 3.87 -0.59 14.80
C LYS A 93 2.44 -0.47 14.24
N THR A 94 2.01 -1.47 13.48
CA THR A 94 0.64 -1.57 12.94
C THR A 94 -0.35 -2.19 13.92
N GLY A 95 0.11 -2.66 15.08
CA GLY A 95 -0.66 -3.49 15.98
C GLY A 95 -0.87 -4.94 15.51
N LEU A 96 -0.36 -5.29 14.33
CA LEU A 96 -0.40 -6.64 13.79
C LEU A 96 0.70 -7.49 14.45
N ASN A 97 0.32 -8.63 15.04
CA ASN A 97 1.28 -9.62 15.50
C ASN A 97 1.62 -10.55 14.32
N ILE A 98 2.90 -10.62 13.94
CA ILE A 98 3.38 -11.46 12.84
C ILE A 98 4.07 -12.67 13.43
N ARG A 99 3.44 -13.86 13.30
CA ARG A 99 3.91 -15.16 13.82
C ARG A 99 4.38 -16.10 12.70
N SER A 100 4.73 -15.56 11.53
CA SER A 100 5.33 -16.35 10.46
C SER A 100 6.76 -16.76 10.82
N GLU A 101 7.28 -17.81 10.20
CA GLU A 101 8.67 -18.29 10.42
C GLU A 101 9.73 -17.22 10.15
N GLN A 102 9.45 -16.32 9.21
CA GLN A 102 10.33 -15.22 8.82
C GLN A 102 9.58 -13.86 8.82
N PRO A 103 9.30 -13.28 10.00
CA PRO A 103 8.46 -12.08 10.11
C PRO A 103 8.98 -10.88 9.31
N ARG A 104 10.31 -10.73 9.21
CA ARG A 104 10.95 -9.62 8.48
C ARG A 104 10.85 -9.73 6.96
N GLN A 105 10.50 -10.90 6.43
CA GLN A 105 10.33 -11.13 5.00
C GLN A 105 8.88 -10.98 4.52
N VAL A 106 7.97 -10.68 5.44
CA VAL A 106 6.57 -10.38 5.07
C VAL A 106 6.53 -9.04 4.35
N GLY A 107 6.17 -9.06 3.07
CA GLY A 107 6.07 -7.85 2.25
C GLY A 107 5.03 -6.87 2.78
N SER A 108 5.25 -5.59 2.53
CA SER A 108 4.40 -4.49 3.00
C SER A 108 2.94 -4.63 2.52
N ASP A 109 2.73 -5.14 1.30
CA ASP A 109 1.41 -5.45 0.73
C ASP A 109 0.62 -6.46 1.59
N ARG A 110 1.30 -7.51 2.05
CA ARG A 110 0.70 -8.54 2.93
C ARG A 110 0.44 -8.00 4.33
N VAL A 111 1.33 -7.16 4.86
CA VAL A 111 1.09 -6.46 6.13
C VAL A 111 -0.15 -5.58 6.02
N ALA A 112 -0.26 -4.78 4.96
CA ALA A 112 -1.42 -3.92 4.73
C ALA A 112 -2.72 -4.73 4.58
N ALA A 113 -2.69 -5.83 3.80
CA ALA A 113 -3.84 -6.72 3.64
C ALA A 113 -4.27 -7.37 4.96
N ALA A 114 -3.31 -7.80 5.80
CA ALA A 114 -3.59 -8.38 7.11
C ALA A 114 -4.23 -7.37 8.07
N VAL A 115 -3.71 -6.15 8.13
CA VAL A 115 -4.29 -5.06 8.95
C VAL A 115 -5.71 -4.76 8.51
N ALA A 116 -5.96 -4.64 7.20
CA ALA A 116 -7.29 -4.39 6.65
C ALA A 116 -8.28 -5.54 6.94
N ALA A 117 -7.84 -6.80 6.78
CA ALA A 117 -8.67 -7.96 7.07
C ALA A 117 -9.02 -8.07 8.56
N ARG A 118 -8.04 -7.82 9.45
CA ARG A 118 -8.27 -7.79 10.90
C ARG A 118 -9.28 -6.71 11.29
N ALA A 119 -9.20 -5.53 10.69
CA ALA A 119 -10.13 -4.43 10.98
C ALA A 119 -11.59 -4.78 10.63
N LYS A 120 -11.83 -5.71 9.69
CA LYS A 120 -13.17 -6.22 9.36
C LYS A 120 -13.74 -7.18 10.38
N GLY A 121 -12.96 -7.64 11.36
CA GLY A 121 -13.40 -8.38 12.54
C GLY A 121 -13.88 -9.82 12.30
N LYS A 122 -13.78 -10.35 11.09
CA LYS A 122 -14.18 -11.74 10.77
C LYS A 122 -12.93 -12.65 10.85
N LEU A 123 -12.65 -13.16 12.04
CA LEU A 123 -11.49 -14.02 12.33
C LEU A 123 -11.93 -15.42 12.76
N PRO A 124 -11.18 -16.49 12.43
CA PRO A 124 -9.99 -16.47 11.57
C PRO A 124 -10.34 -16.22 10.09
N CYS A 125 -9.41 -15.73 9.30
CA CYS A 125 -9.67 -15.48 7.88
C CYS A 125 -8.40 -15.57 7.02
N VAL A 126 -8.62 -15.66 5.71
CA VAL A 126 -7.57 -15.54 4.70
C VAL A 126 -7.90 -14.33 3.82
N ALA A 127 -7.01 -13.34 3.81
CA ALA A 127 -7.09 -12.24 2.86
C ALA A 127 -6.45 -12.67 1.54
N VAL A 128 -7.18 -12.52 0.44
CA VAL A 128 -6.69 -12.81 -0.91
C VAL A 128 -6.54 -11.50 -1.67
N THR A 129 -5.33 -11.22 -2.18
CA THR A 129 -5.08 -10.06 -3.03
C THR A 129 -4.79 -10.54 -4.44
N LEU A 130 -5.58 -10.07 -5.40
CA LEU A 130 -5.44 -10.39 -6.81
C LEU A 130 -4.69 -9.25 -7.52
N GLY A 131 -3.55 -9.57 -8.13
CA GLY A 131 -2.71 -8.62 -8.85
C GLY A 131 -1.80 -9.31 -9.85
N THR A 132 -0.63 -8.76 -10.11
CA THR A 132 0.44 -9.40 -10.91
C THR A 132 0.81 -10.76 -10.31
N ALA A 133 0.80 -10.87 -9.00
CA ALA A 133 0.78 -12.12 -8.25
C ALA A 133 -0.52 -12.22 -7.45
N THR A 134 -0.98 -13.44 -7.16
CA THR A 134 -2.04 -13.70 -6.19
C THR A 134 -1.40 -14.02 -4.85
N THR A 135 -1.74 -13.25 -3.81
CA THR A 135 -1.22 -13.48 -2.46
C THR A 135 -2.34 -13.93 -1.52
N PHE A 136 -2.01 -14.86 -0.65
CA PHE A 136 -2.87 -15.35 0.42
C PHE A 136 -2.23 -14.98 1.75
N THR A 137 -2.98 -14.35 2.65
CA THR A 137 -2.49 -13.92 3.96
C THR A 137 -3.44 -14.45 5.02
N ALA A 138 -2.96 -15.40 5.83
CA ALA A 138 -3.77 -16.09 6.84
C ALA A 138 -3.65 -15.40 8.20
N LEU A 139 -4.81 -15.14 8.81
CA LEU A 139 -4.96 -14.59 10.15
C LEU A 139 -5.65 -15.63 11.06
N ASP A 140 -5.10 -15.84 12.23
CA ASP A 140 -5.70 -16.71 13.24
C ASP A 140 -6.84 -16.03 14.00
N GLN A 141 -7.44 -16.76 14.96
CA GLN A 141 -8.52 -16.26 15.81
C GLN A 141 -8.14 -15.00 16.60
N SER A 142 -6.86 -14.79 16.91
CA SER A 142 -6.36 -13.61 17.62
C SER A 142 -6.11 -12.42 16.68
N GLY A 143 -6.22 -12.62 15.37
CA GLY A 143 -5.88 -11.64 14.35
C GLY A 143 -4.36 -11.53 14.12
N ALA A 144 -3.57 -12.52 14.54
CA ALA A 144 -2.16 -12.60 14.21
C ALA A 144 -1.98 -13.16 12.80
N LEU A 145 -1.02 -12.62 12.05
CA LEU A 145 -0.61 -13.16 10.75
C LEU A 145 0.24 -14.43 11.02
N VAL A 146 -0.28 -15.58 10.63
CA VAL A 146 0.34 -16.89 10.89
C VAL A 146 0.98 -17.51 9.66
N GLY A 147 0.65 -17.03 8.46
CA GLY A 147 1.23 -17.55 7.23
C GLY A 147 0.84 -16.75 6.00
N SER A 148 1.60 -16.92 4.94
CA SER A 148 1.27 -16.36 3.64
C SER A 148 1.78 -17.25 2.52
N ALA A 149 1.06 -17.24 1.39
CA ALA A 149 1.47 -17.89 0.16
C ALA A 149 1.37 -16.91 -1.01
N ILE A 150 2.18 -17.13 -2.02
CA ILE A 150 2.20 -16.35 -3.25
C ILE A 150 2.15 -17.31 -4.43
N THR A 151 1.31 -17.01 -5.41
CA THR A 151 1.25 -17.73 -6.67
C THR A 151 1.17 -16.74 -7.84
N ALA A 152 1.28 -17.24 -9.06
CA ALA A 152 1.09 -16.41 -10.24
C ALA A 152 -0.27 -15.72 -10.22
N GLY A 153 -0.31 -14.47 -10.67
CA GLY A 153 -1.58 -13.76 -10.87
C GLY A 153 -2.35 -14.32 -12.07
N VAL A 154 -3.64 -14.00 -12.13
CA VAL A 154 -4.54 -14.51 -13.18
C VAL A 154 -3.98 -14.27 -14.60
N GLN A 155 -3.43 -13.09 -14.86
CA GLN A 155 -2.87 -12.77 -16.20
C GLN A 155 -1.59 -13.54 -16.53
N LEU A 156 -0.85 -14.04 -15.54
CA LEU A 156 0.36 -14.84 -15.75
C LEU A 156 0.05 -16.34 -15.83
N SER A 157 -1.18 -16.74 -15.48
CA SER A 157 -1.63 -18.12 -15.43
C SER A 157 -2.43 -18.51 -16.69
N LEU A 158 -2.73 -17.55 -17.55
CA LEU A 158 -3.41 -17.72 -18.85
C LEU A 158 -2.40 -17.79 -19.98
#